data_1478f313cb2190545b6d8a029b93febd
#
_entry.id   1478f313cb2190545b6d8a029b93febd
#
_cell.length_a   1.000
_cell.length_b   1.000
_cell.length_c   1.000
_cell.angle_alpha   90.00
_cell.angle_beta   90.00
_cell.angle_gamma   90.00
#
_symmetry.space_group_name_H-M   'P 1'
#
loop_
_entity.id
_entity.type
_entity.pdbx_description
1 polymer ?
#
loop_
_entity_poly.entity_id
_entity_poly.type
_entity_poly.pdbx_seq_one_letter_code
_entity_poly.pdbx_strand_id
1 'polypeptide(L)'
;QGRLGVSMELRNMSTVDKTLAERGARYGTFMDNARIAQELKGVACQGGSWDKMKADQKEALEVICQKISRIVTGDPDYADNWHDIQGYAKLVEDRLTLIQPTYVKA
;
A
#
# COMPACT_ATOMS: atom_id res chain seq x y z
N GLN A 1 15.66 -33.74 4.34
CA GLN A 1 15.76 -32.43 4.91
C GLN A 1 14.62 -31.49 4.54
N GLY A 2 14.22 -31.43 3.32
CA GLY A 2 13.32 -30.41 2.84
C GLY A 2 11.93 -30.43 3.41
N ARG A 3 11.25 -31.57 3.35
CA ARG A 3 9.82 -31.61 3.72
C ARG A 3 9.56 -31.55 5.20
N LEU A 4 10.33 -32.29 5.98
CA LEU A 4 10.23 -32.21 7.43
C LEU A 4 10.65 -30.82 7.89
N GLY A 5 11.67 -30.23 7.26
CA GLY A 5 12.11 -28.89 7.57
C GLY A 5 11.03 -27.85 7.35
N VAL A 6 10.28 -27.93 6.24
CA VAL A 6 9.21 -26.97 5.93
C VAL A 6 8.12 -27.00 7.00
N SER A 7 7.66 -28.20 7.43
CA SER A 7 6.65 -28.29 8.47
C SER A 7 7.13 -27.75 9.80
N MET A 8 8.39 -28.05 10.15
CA MET A 8 8.97 -27.56 11.41
C MET A 8 9.20 -26.06 11.36
N GLU A 9 9.64 -25.54 10.21
CA GLU A 9 9.83 -24.11 10.02
C GLU A 9 8.52 -23.36 10.24
N LEU A 10 7.42 -23.83 9.68
CA LEU A 10 6.12 -23.18 9.85
C LEU A 10 5.70 -23.16 11.32
N ARG A 11 5.93 -24.26 12.05
CA ARG A 11 5.58 -24.31 13.47
C ARG A 11 6.43 -23.40 14.32
N ASN A 12 7.69 -23.18 13.91
CA ASN A 12 8.64 -22.39 14.67
C ASN A 12 8.75 -20.95 14.20
N MET A 13 7.91 -20.55 13.23
CA MET A 13 7.91 -19.18 12.74
C MET A 13 7.53 -18.21 13.84
N SER A 14 8.24 -17.10 13.93
CA SER A 14 7.91 -16.00 14.82
C SER A 14 6.58 -15.36 14.40
N THR A 15 6.00 -14.55 15.31
CA THR A 15 4.79 -13.79 15.00
C THR A 15 4.99 -12.88 13.77
N VAL A 16 6.19 -12.26 13.67
CA VAL A 16 6.52 -11.41 12.52
C VAL A 16 6.56 -12.24 11.25
N ASP A 17 7.18 -13.41 11.27
CA ASP A 17 7.28 -14.27 10.08
C ASP A 17 5.89 -14.74 9.61
N LYS A 18 5.00 -15.07 10.54
CA LYS A 18 3.63 -15.44 10.22
C LYS A 18 2.88 -14.29 9.57
N THR A 19 3.04 -13.09 10.11
CA THR A 19 2.43 -11.89 9.55
C THR A 19 2.94 -11.63 8.14
N LEU A 20 4.25 -11.76 7.91
CA LEU A 20 4.83 -11.57 6.59
C LEU A 20 4.32 -12.60 5.58
N ALA A 21 4.14 -13.84 6.00
CA ALA A 21 3.59 -14.88 5.14
C ALA A 21 2.14 -14.57 4.73
N GLU A 22 1.32 -14.12 5.67
CA GLU A 22 -0.07 -13.70 5.38
C GLU A 22 -0.10 -12.51 4.42
N ARG A 23 0.76 -11.52 4.66
CA ARG A 23 0.83 -10.34 3.80
C ARG A 23 1.29 -10.70 2.40
N GLY A 24 2.23 -11.65 2.26
CA GLY A 24 2.69 -12.13 0.98
C GLY A 24 1.56 -12.74 0.15
N ALA A 25 0.65 -13.46 0.79
CA ALA A 25 -0.51 -14.03 0.12
C ALA A 25 -1.47 -12.96 -0.40
N ARG A 26 -1.59 -11.82 0.29
CA ARG A 26 -2.48 -10.72 -0.09
C ARG A 26 -1.86 -9.75 -1.07
N TYR A 27 -0.58 -9.47 -0.92
CA TYR A 27 0.10 -8.36 -1.59
C TYR A 27 1.21 -8.81 -2.55
N GLY A 28 1.45 -10.12 -2.68
CA GLY A 28 2.57 -10.64 -3.44
C GLY A 28 3.88 -10.54 -2.68
N THR A 29 4.99 -10.83 -3.34
CA THR A 29 6.29 -10.72 -2.70
C THR A 29 6.63 -9.25 -2.46
N PHE A 30 7.33 -9.00 -1.37
CA PHE A 30 7.75 -7.64 -1.05
C PHE A 30 8.61 -7.03 -2.16
N MET A 31 9.51 -7.82 -2.75
CA MET A 31 10.39 -7.33 -3.81
C MET A 31 9.61 -6.85 -5.03
N ASP A 32 8.64 -7.62 -5.51
CA ASP A 32 7.82 -7.22 -6.65
C ASP A 32 6.96 -6.01 -6.32
N ASN A 33 6.33 -6.05 -5.17
CA ASN A 33 5.50 -4.95 -4.69
C ASN A 33 6.31 -3.65 -4.59
N ALA A 34 7.48 -3.72 -3.94
CA ALA A 34 8.34 -2.55 -3.78
C ALA A 34 8.81 -1.99 -5.12
N ARG A 35 9.21 -2.87 -6.04
CA ARG A 35 9.67 -2.45 -7.37
C ARG A 35 8.58 -1.68 -8.12
N ILE A 36 7.38 -2.23 -8.17
CA ILE A 36 6.28 -1.59 -8.88
C ILE A 36 5.87 -0.29 -8.18
N ALA A 37 5.80 -0.30 -6.86
CA ALA A 37 5.45 0.92 -6.11
C ALA A 37 6.46 2.04 -6.39
N GLN A 38 7.75 1.73 -6.38
CA GLN A 38 8.78 2.74 -6.64
C GLN A 38 8.74 3.23 -8.09
N GLU A 39 8.48 2.35 -9.05
CA GLU A 39 8.31 2.75 -10.44
C GLU A 39 7.11 3.69 -10.63
N LEU A 40 5.97 3.37 -10.03
CA LEU A 40 4.79 4.22 -10.09
C LEU A 40 5.05 5.59 -9.47
N LYS A 41 5.68 5.63 -8.30
CA LYS A 41 6.05 6.89 -7.65
C LYS A 41 7.01 7.70 -8.49
N GLY A 42 7.98 7.03 -9.10
CA GLY A 42 8.95 7.69 -9.98
C GLY A 42 8.30 8.33 -11.18
N VAL A 43 7.32 7.69 -11.79
CA VAL A 43 6.58 8.26 -12.92
C VAL A 43 5.70 9.42 -12.45
N ALA A 44 5.00 9.25 -11.33
CA ALA A 44 4.10 10.30 -10.82
C ALA A 44 4.85 11.59 -10.52
N CYS A 45 6.04 11.52 -9.95
CA CYS A 45 6.80 12.72 -9.58
C CYS A 45 7.41 13.45 -10.79
N GLN A 46 7.28 12.90 -11.99
CA GLN A 46 7.71 13.58 -13.23
C GLN A 46 6.68 14.60 -13.73
N GLY A 47 5.46 14.57 -13.20
CA GLY A 47 4.41 15.48 -13.62
C GLY A 47 4.78 16.94 -13.33
N GLY A 48 4.43 17.84 -14.25
CA GLY A 48 4.78 19.26 -14.13
C GLY A 48 4.18 19.95 -12.90
N SER A 49 3.12 19.39 -12.33
CA SER A 49 2.50 19.97 -11.12
C SER A 49 3.03 19.37 -9.83
N TRP A 50 3.91 18.36 -9.89
CA TRP A 50 4.37 17.68 -8.69
C TRP A 50 4.95 18.64 -7.65
N ASP A 51 5.82 19.56 -8.09
CA ASP A 51 6.48 20.51 -7.19
C ASP A 51 5.51 21.52 -6.58
N LYS A 52 4.35 21.71 -7.20
CA LYS A 52 3.31 22.63 -6.70
C LYS A 52 2.35 21.95 -5.73
N MET A 53 2.43 20.63 -5.61
CA MET A 53 1.51 19.88 -4.78
C MET A 53 1.84 20.06 -3.31
N LYS A 54 0.80 20.02 -2.48
CA LYS A 54 0.94 20.08 -1.03
C LYS A 54 1.35 18.71 -0.49
N ALA A 55 1.85 18.69 0.73
CA ALA A 55 2.34 17.46 1.35
C ALA A 55 1.27 16.37 1.42
N ASP A 56 0.03 16.73 1.75
CA ASP A 56 -1.05 15.76 1.82
C ASP A 56 -1.38 15.13 0.47
N GLN A 57 -1.30 15.92 -0.61
CA GLN A 57 -1.51 15.41 -1.96
C GLN A 57 -0.41 14.45 -2.39
N LYS A 58 0.84 14.81 -2.11
CA LYS A 58 1.99 13.94 -2.42
C LYS A 58 1.91 12.64 -1.64
N GLU A 59 1.65 12.74 -0.35
CA GLU A 59 1.57 11.56 0.51
C GLU A 59 0.43 10.65 0.08
N ALA A 60 -0.76 11.21 -0.18
CA ALA A 60 -1.90 10.42 -0.63
C ALA A 60 -1.59 9.68 -1.94
N LEU A 61 -1.00 10.36 -2.92
CA LEU A 61 -0.65 9.72 -4.19
C LEU A 61 0.41 8.64 -4.00
N GLU A 62 1.41 8.85 -3.13
CA GLU A 62 2.42 7.85 -2.88
C GLU A 62 1.83 6.60 -2.22
N VAL A 63 0.92 6.77 -1.26
CA VAL A 63 0.22 5.63 -0.65
C VAL A 63 -0.68 4.93 -1.67
N ILE A 64 -1.37 5.69 -2.52
CA ILE A 64 -2.20 5.11 -3.57
C ILE A 64 -1.34 4.28 -4.54
N CYS A 65 -0.15 4.77 -4.92
CA CYS A 65 0.79 4.00 -5.71
C CYS A 65 1.16 2.69 -5.03
N GLN A 66 1.38 2.71 -3.72
CA GLN A 66 1.66 1.50 -2.94
C GLN A 66 0.48 0.53 -2.98
N LYS A 67 -0.75 1.02 -2.83
CA LYS A 67 -1.95 0.18 -2.90
C LYS A 67 -2.13 -0.42 -4.30
N ILE A 68 -1.87 0.35 -5.35
CA ILE A 68 -1.91 -0.15 -6.72
C ILE A 68 -0.92 -1.30 -6.87
N SER A 69 0.30 -1.15 -6.38
CA SER A 69 1.30 -2.22 -6.48
C SER A 69 0.85 -3.49 -5.78
N ARG A 70 0.21 -3.37 -4.62
CA ARG A 70 -0.33 -4.51 -3.87
C ARG A 70 -1.45 -5.23 -4.63
N ILE A 71 -2.28 -4.47 -5.32
CA ILE A 71 -3.37 -5.04 -6.12
C ILE A 71 -2.81 -5.85 -7.30
N VAL A 72 -1.84 -5.29 -8.01
CA VAL A 72 -1.35 -5.92 -9.25
C VAL A 72 -0.31 -7.01 -9.02
N THR A 73 0.25 -7.10 -7.81
CA THR A 73 1.23 -8.14 -7.50
C THR A 73 0.71 -9.19 -6.53
N GLY A 74 -0.41 -8.93 -5.85
CA GLY A 74 -0.99 -9.85 -4.88
C GLY A 74 -2.38 -10.27 -5.28
N ASP A 75 -3.32 -10.20 -4.33
CA ASP A 75 -4.71 -10.56 -4.56
C ASP A 75 -5.49 -9.33 -5.03
N PRO A 76 -5.90 -9.27 -6.31
CA PRO A 76 -6.62 -8.11 -6.82
C PRO A 76 -8.03 -7.97 -6.23
N ASP A 77 -8.52 -9.02 -5.62
CA ASP A 77 -9.87 -9.05 -5.03
C ASP A 77 -9.88 -8.74 -3.54
N TYR A 78 -8.71 -8.44 -2.96
CA TYR A 78 -8.65 -8.06 -1.56
C TYR A 78 -9.18 -6.63 -1.38
N ALA A 79 -10.39 -6.53 -0.88
CA ALA A 79 -11.17 -5.29 -0.86
C ALA A 79 -10.49 -4.14 -0.12
N ASP A 80 -9.71 -4.43 0.92
CA ASP A 80 -9.10 -3.38 1.74
C ASP A 80 -8.16 -2.47 0.96
N ASN A 81 -7.47 -2.99 -0.05
CA ASN A 81 -6.62 -2.17 -0.90
C ASN A 81 -7.43 -1.09 -1.63
N TRP A 82 -8.57 -1.49 -2.17
CA TRP A 82 -9.46 -0.56 -2.88
C TRP A 82 -10.11 0.43 -1.92
N HIS A 83 -10.50 -0.06 -0.75
CA HIS A 83 -11.07 0.79 0.30
C HIS A 83 -10.08 1.86 0.75
N ASP A 84 -8.82 1.49 0.94
CA ASP A 84 -7.77 2.42 1.37
C ASP A 84 -7.54 3.51 0.31
N ILE A 85 -7.57 3.16 -0.98
CA ILE A 85 -7.45 4.13 -2.06
C ILE A 85 -8.55 5.18 -1.95
N GLN A 86 -9.80 4.76 -1.72
CA GLN A 86 -10.91 5.68 -1.53
C GLN A 86 -10.67 6.61 -0.34
N GLY A 87 -10.17 6.05 0.77
CA GLY A 87 -9.93 6.83 1.99
C GLY A 87 -8.91 7.93 1.77
N TYR A 88 -7.78 7.61 1.18
CA TYR A 88 -6.74 8.61 0.93
C TYR A 88 -7.18 9.67 -0.09
N ALA A 89 -7.89 9.26 -1.13
CA ALA A 89 -8.46 10.20 -2.08
C ALA A 89 -9.46 11.14 -1.41
N LYS A 90 -10.31 10.60 -0.56
CA LYS A 90 -11.32 11.40 0.15
C LYS A 90 -10.68 12.42 1.10
N LEU A 91 -9.63 12.05 1.80
CA LEU A 91 -8.95 12.97 2.71
C LEU A 91 -8.45 14.22 1.97
N VAL A 92 -7.91 14.05 0.77
CA VAL A 92 -7.45 15.17 -0.04
C VAL A 92 -8.63 15.96 -0.59
N GLU A 93 -9.63 15.28 -1.12
CA GLU A 93 -10.83 15.94 -1.64
C GLU A 93 -11.50 16.80 -0.56
N ASP A 94 -11.65 16.27 0.64
CA ASP A 94 -12.28 17.00 1.74
C ASP A 94 -11.49 18.28 2.07
N ARG A 95 -10.17 18.22 2.08
CA ARG A 95 -9.36 19.42 2.31
C ARG A 95 -9.54 20.45 1.18
N LEU A 96 -9.56 19.98 -0.06
CA LEU A 96 -9.70 20.88 -1.22
C LEU A 96 -11.07 21.55 -1.27
N THR A 97 -12.09 20.89 -0.74
CA THR A 97 -13.45 21.44 -0.68
C THR A 97 -13.76 22.10 0.63
N LEU A 98 -12.77 22.22 1.54
CA LEU A 98 -12.89 22.80 2.87
C LEU A 98 -13.88 22.08 3.77
N ILE A 99 -14.12 20.80 3.52
CA ILE A 99 -14.94 19.95 4.38
C ILE A 99 -14.04 19.46 5.53
N GLN A 100 -14.53 19.59 6.77
CA GLN A 100 -13.81 19.15 7.98
C GLN A 100 -14.55 17.97 8.62
N PRO A 101 -14.30 16.74 8.17
CA PRO A 101 -14.94 15.57 8.77
C PRO A 101 -14.48 15.40 10.22
N THR A 102 -15.39 14.93 11.08
CA THR A 102 -15.09 14.79 12.51
C THR A 102 -13.92 13.84 12.79
N TYR A 103 -13.74 12.83 11.94
CA TYR A 103 -12.68 11.85 12.13
C TYR A 103 -11.27 12.38 11.79
N VAL A 104 -11.16 13.58 11.23
CA VAL A 104 -9.86 14.21 10.91
C VAL A 104 -9.44 15.22 11.96
N LYS A 105 -10.24 15.47 12.95
CA LYS A 105 -9.88 16.38 14.03
C LYS A 105 -8.65 15.89 14.77
N ALA A 106 -7.69 16.73 14.83
CA ALA A 106 -6.48 16.46 15.60
C ALA A 106 -6.76 16.46 17.08
#